data_1e115b7ded81288d9e3af0078c2d28ff
#
_entry.id   1e115b7ded81288d9e3af0078c2d28ff
#
_cell.length_a   1.000
_cell.length_b   1.000
_cell.length_c   1.000
_cell.angle_alpha   90.00
_cell.angle_beta   90.00
_cell.angle_gamma   90.00
#
_symmetry.space_group_name_H-M   'P 1'
#
loop_
_entity.id
_entity.type
_entity.pdbx_description
1 polymer ?
#
loop_
_entity_poly.entity_id
_entity_poly.type
_entity_poly.pdbx_seq_one_letter_code
_entity_poly.pdbx_strand_id
1 'polypeptide(L)'
;MGLTVCPAAVVAAPVEVVWGNLVQWERYCEWADVQVERSEPEGPAAIGQTITFTGKAFGRTLHFIFKVEEVNLERYQLTLHAFFPLGLQEKPHISCTPIDATSCRVQYG
;
A
#
# COMPACT_ATOMS: atom_id res chain seq x y z
N MET A 1 15.59 -2.96 -19.69
CA MET A 1 15.97 -1.86 -18.82
C MET A 1 15.97 -2.31 -17.37
N GLY A 2 17.09 -2.19 -16.71
CA GLY A 2 17.27 -2.76 -15.39
C GLY A 2 17.20 -1.78 -14.24
N LEU A 3 16.43 -0.72 -14.37
CA LEU A 3 16.31 0.23 -13.27
C LEU A 3 15.34 -0.29 -12.22
N THR A 4 15.90 -0.74 -11.11
CA THR A 4 15.10 -1.12 -9.95
C THR A 4 15.14 0.02 -8.95
N VAL A 5 13.96 0.50 -8.56
CA VAL A 5 13.84 1.55 -7.56
C VAL A 5 13.18 0.96 -6.33
N CYS A 6 13.87 1.03 -5.20
CA CYS A 6 13.36 0.60 -3.90
C CYS A 6 13.34 1.82 -2.98
N PRO A 7 12.35 2.72 -3.13
CA PRO A 7 12.31 3.91 -2.30
C PRO A 7 12.12 3.53 -0.83
N ALA A 8 12.85 4.24 0.00
CA ALA A 8 12.76 4.08 1.45
C ALA A 8 12.72 5.45 2.09
N ALA A 9 11.96 5.56 3.17
CA ALA A 9 11.84 6.80 3.91
C ALA A 9 11.83 6.52 5.42
N VAL A 10 12.44 7.43 6.17
CA VAL A 10 12.33 7.41 7.64
C VAL A 10 11.15 8.28 8.03
N VAL A 11 10.24 7.72 8.81
CA VAL A 11 9.04 8.40 9.27
C VAL A 11 9.13 8.61 10.77
N ALA A 12 8.87 9.84 11.21
CA ALA A 12 8.89 10.21 12.62
C ALA A 12 7.58 9.81 13.32
N ALA A 13 7.29 8.51 13.29
CA ALA A 13 6.11 7.93 13.93
C ALA A 13 6.43 6.48 14.32
N PRO A 14 5.81 5.94 15.37
CA PRO A 14 5.98 4.54 15.74
C PRO A 14 5.54 3.61 14.59
N VAL A 15 6.19 2.47 14.47
CA VAL A 15 5.91 1.52 13.41
C VAL A 15 4.46 1.05 13.41
N GLU A 16 3.85 0.91 14.57
CA GLU A 16 2.45 0.48 14.70
C GLU A 16 1.48 1.50 14.09
N VAL A 17 1.79 2.77 14.22
CA VAL A 17 0.97 3.85 13.66
C VAL A 17 1.08 3.85 12.14
N VAL A 18 2.28 3.75 11.61
CA VAL A 18 2.51 3.72 10.16
C VAL A 18 1.90 2.48 9.55
N TRP A 19 2.11 1.32 10.15
CA TRP A 19 1.52 0.07 9.70
C TRP A 19 0.00 0.14 9.68
N GLY A 20 -0.61 0.70 10.74
CA GLY A 20 -2.04 0.88 10.81
C GLY A 20 -2.61 1.70 9.65
N ASN A 21 -1.89 2.70 9.19
CA ASN A 21 -2.28 3.49 8.03
C ASN A 21 -2.12 2.73 6.71
N LEU A 22 -1.18 1.81 6.64
CA LEU A 22 -0.94 1.03 5.42
C LEU A 22 -1.93 -0.12 5.23
N VAL A 23 -2.44 -0.69 6.31
CA VAL A 23 -3.37 -1.83 6.23
C VAL A 23 -4.84 -1.42 6.26
N GLN A 24 -5.13 -0.18 6.52
CA GLN A 24 -6.49 0.36 6.50
C GLN A 24 -6.72 1.15 5.21
N TRP A 25 -7.38 0.51 4.26
CA TRP A 25 -7.53 1.06 2.91
C TRP A 25 -8.28 2.40 2.90
N GLU A 26 -9.24 2.58 3.78
CA GLU A 26 -10.02 3.80 3.88
C GLU A 26 -9.18 5.02 4.27
N ARG A 27 -8.03 4.80 4.89
CA ARG A 27 -7.12 5.89 5.27
C ARG A 27 -6.22 6.35 4.13
N TYR A 28 -6.22 5.64 3.02
CA TYR A 28 -5.37 6.02 1.88
C TYR A 28 -5.73 7.38 1.31
N CYS A 29 -6.98 7.80 1.41
CA CYS A 29 -7.39 9.14 0.96
C CYS A 29 -6.77 10.27 1.81
N GLU A 30 -6.26 9.98 3.00
CA GLU A 30 -5.64 10.97 3.87
C GLU A 30 -4.23 11.35 3.43
N TRP A 31 -3.52 10.44 2.73
CA TRP A 31 -2.14 10.66 2.35
C TRP A 31 -1.84 10.39 0.87
N ALA A 32 -2.81 9.94 0.12
CA ALA A 32 -2.69 9.71 -1.32
C ALA A 32 -3.94 10.22 -2.03
N ASP A 33 -3.79 10.61 -3.29
CA ASP A 33 -4.91 11.13 -4.09
C ASP A 33 -5.76 9.99 -4.67
N VAL A 34 -6.16 9.07 -3.81
CA VAL A 34 -6.98 7.93 -4.19
C VAL A 34 -8.10 7.73 -3.18
N GLN A 35 -9.17 7.11 -3.61
CA GLN A 35 -10.29 6.75 -2.75
C GLN A 35 -10.59 5.27 -2.91
N VAL A 36 -10.97 4.63 -1.83
CA VAL A 36 -11.44 3.25 -1.88
C VAL A 36 -12.85 3.24 -2.43
N GLU A 37 -13.03 2.60 -3.56
CA GLU A 37 -14.35 2.39 -4.15
C GLU A 37 -14.99 1.13 -3.58
N ARG A 38 -14.20 0.07 -3.41
CA ARG A 38 -14.69 -1.22 -2.97
C ARG A 38 -13.55 -2.05 -2.38
N SER A 39 -13.85 -2.81 -1.35
CA SER A 39 -12.93 -3.82 -0.83
C SER A 39 -13.69 -5.10 -0.51
N GLU A 40 -13.17 -6.24 -0.92
CA GLU A 40 -13.78 -7.55 -0.73
C GLU A 40 -12.75 -8.58 -0.27
N PRO A 41 -12.91 -9.13 0.92
CA PRO A 41 -13.82 -8.72 1.99
C PRO A 41 -13.49 -7.34 2.55
N GLU A 42 -14.46 -6.69 3.19
CA GLU A 42 -14.23 -5.42 3.85
C GLU A 42 -13.33 -5.59 5.08
N GLY A 43 -12.65 -4.51 5.45
CA GLY A 43 -11.80 -4.50 6.63
C GLY A 43 -10.33 -4.25 6.28
N PRO A 44 -9.44 -4.37 7.27
CA PRO A 44 -8.01 -4.18 7.05
C PRO A 44 -7.42 -5.25 6.15
N ALA A 45 -6.18 -5.03 5.71
CA ALA A 45 -5.50 -5.90 4.77
C ALA A 45 -5.51 -7.37 5.22
N ALA A 46 -5.95 -8.24 4.32
CA ALA A 46 -6.01 -9.68 4.56
C ALA A 46 -5.66 -10.41 3.27
N ILE A 47 -5.06 -11.59 3.39
CA ILE A 47 -4.68 -12.40 2.24
C ILE A 47 -5.92 -12.73 1.39
N GLY A 48 -5.80 -12.54 0.09
CA GLY A 48 -6.88 -12.81 -0.86
C GLY A 48 -7.87 -11.67 -1.03
N GLN A 49 -7.70 -10.58 -0.30
CA GLN A 49 -8.56 -9.41 -0.40
C GLN A 49 -8.32 -8.67 -1.72
N THR A 50 -9.39 -8.17 -2.31
CA THR A 50 -9.33 -7.33 -3.52
C THR A 50 -9.86 -5.94 -3.19
N ILE A 51 -9.07 -4.92 -3.49
CA ILE A 51 -9.42 -3.52 -3.24
C ILE A 51 -9.42 -2.76 -4.56
N THR A 52 -10.50 -2.04 -4.82
CA THR A 52 -10.60 -1.16 -5.98
C THR A 52 -10.46 0.28 -5.51
N PHE A 53 -9.48 0.97 -6.08
CA PHE A 53 -9.24 2.38 -5.82
C PHE A 53 -9.61 3.22 -7.04
N THR A 54 -10.03 4.44 -6.80
CA THR A 54 -10.18 5.45 -7.85
C THR A 54 -9.21 6.59 -7.57
N GLY A 55 -8.61 7.10 -8.64
CA GLY A 55 -7.72 8.25 -8.55
C GLY A 55 -7.86 9.09 -9.79
N LYS A 56 -7.43 10.34 -9.73
CA LYS A 56 -7.45 11.25 -10.88
C LYS A 56 -6.05 11.48 -11.39
N ALA A 57 -5.86 11.25 -12.68
CA ALA A 57 -4.61 11.53 -13.36
C ALA A 57 -4.92 11.95 -14.79
N PHE A 58 -4.18 12.94 -15.32
CA PHE A 58 -4.34 13.44 -16.68
C PHE A 58 -5.78 13.89 -17.01
N GLY A 59 -6.47 14.47 -16.02
CA GLY A 59 -7.85 14.93 -16.18
C GLY A 59 -8.90 13.82 -16.26
N ARG A 60 -8.53 12.59 -15.93
CA ARG A 60 -9.43 11.44 -15.98
C ARG A 60 -9.50 10.72 -14.65
N THR A 61 -10.61 10.05 -14.40
CA THR A 61 -10.75 9.14 -13.27
C THR A 61 -10.22 7.77 -13.69
N LEU A 62 -9.24 7.27 -12.96
CA LEU A 62 -8.65 5.96 -13.20
C LEU A 62 -9.03 5.00 -12.08
N HIS A 63 -9.12 3.73 -12.44
CA HIS A 63 -9.42 2.65 -11.50
C HIS A 63 -8.19 1.76 -11.35
N PHE A 64 -7.82 1.48 -10.11
CA PHE A 64 -6.71 0.60 -9.77
C PHE A 64 -7.24 -0.55 -8.93
N ILE A 65 -6.75 -1.74 -9.18
CA ILE A 65 -7.13 -2.92 -8.40
C ILE A 65 -5.91 -3.47 -7.71
N PHE A 66 -5.99 -3.65 -6.39
CA PHE A 66 -4.94 -4.27 -5.60
C PHE A 66 -5.46 -5.58 -5.05
N LYS A 67 -4.69 -6.65 -5.24
CA LYS A 67 -4.93 -7.92 -4.57
C LYS A 67 -3.87 -8.14 -3.52
N VAL A 68 -4.29 -8.48 -2.32
CA VAL A 68 -3.38 -8.76 -1.23
C VAL A 68 -2.87 -10.19 -1.36
N GLU A 69 -1.58 -10.34 -1.63
CA GLU A 69 -0.96 -11.65 -1.77
C GLU A 69 -0.40 -12.16 -0.44
N GLU A 70 0.15 -11.26 0.37
CA GLU A 70 0.77 -11.63 1.62
C GLU A 70 0.67 -10.50 2.63
N VAL A 71 0.38 -10.84 3.88
CA VAL A 71 0.39 -9.92 5.01
C VAL A 71 1.14 -10.60 6.15
N ASN A 72 2.19 -9.96 6.64
CA ASN A 72 2.93 -10.43 7.80
C ASN A 72 2.83 -9.39 8.92
N LEU A 73 1.95 -9.65 9.87
CA LEU A 73 1.67 -8.72 10.97
C LEU A 73 2.81 -8.64 11.98
N GLU A 74 3.63 -9.67 12.07
CA GLU A 74 4.76 -9.70 13.01
C GLU A 74 5.93 -8.87 12.50
N ARG A 75 6.15 -8.87 11.19
CA ARG A 75 7.27 -8.19 10.55
C ARG A 75 6.85 -6.90 9.84
N TYR A 76 5.57 -6.54 9.89
CA TYR A 76 5.04 -5.36 9.23
C TYR A 76 5.38 -5.35 7.73
N GLN A 77 5.03 -6.43 7.05
CA GLN A 77 5.27 -6.61 5.63
C GLN A 77 3.97 -6.88 4.88
N LEU A 78 3.85 -6.30 3.71
CA LEU A 78 2.66 -6.39 2.88
C LEU A 78 3.09 -6.57 1.42
N THR A 79 2.59 -7.61 0.76
CA THR A 79 2.84 -7.85 -0.67
C THR A 79 1.52 -7.74 -1.41
N LEU A 80 1.49 -6.93 -2.43
CA LEU A 80 0.31 -6.67 -3.24
C LEU A 80 0.57 -7.05 -4.69
N HIS A 81 -0.49 -7.33 -5.42
CA HIS A 81 -0.46 -7.39 -6.87
C HIS A 81 -1.35 -6.25 -7.38
N ALA A 82 -0.75 -5.26 -7.97
CA ALA A 82 -1.44 -4.07 -8.44
C ALA A 82 -1.73 -4.17 -9.93
N PHE A 83 -2.97 -3.86 -10.31
CA PHE A 83 -3.41 -3.83 -11.70
C PHE A 83 -3.77 -2.39 -12.05
N PHE A 84 -3.08 -1.84 -13.02
CA PHE A 84 -3.29 -0.49 -13.49
C PHE A 84 -3.96 -0.49 -14.86
N PRO A 85 -4.53 0.64 -15.30
CA PRO A 85 -5.07 0.76 -16.65
C PRO A 85 -4.03 0.41 -17.72
N LEU A 86 -4.49 0.04 -18.91
CA LEU A 86 -3.65 -0.34 -20.06
C LEU A 86 -2.86 -1.63 -19.87
N GLY A 87 -3.32 -2.50 -18.97
CA GLY A 87 -2.70 -3.79 -18.77
C GLY A 87 -1.40 -3.77 -17.97
N LEU A 88 -1.07 -2.65 -17.34
CA LEU A 88 0.12 -2.54 -16.50
C LEU A 88 -0.11 -3.26 -15.18
N GLN A 89 0.90 -3.97 -14.72
CA GLN A 89 0.85 -4.71 -13.46
C GLN A 89 2.14 -4.51 -12.69
N GLU A 90 2.04 -4.47 -11.37
CA GLU A 90 3.18 -4.42 -10.46
C GLU A 90 2.91 -5.31 -9.25
N LYS A 91 3.99 -5.74 -8.59
CA LYS A 91 3.91 -6.50 -7.34
C LYS A 91 4.69 -5.78 -6.25
N PRO A 92 4.16 -4.68 -5.73
CA PRO A 92 4.86 -3.93 -4.69
C PRO A 92 4.94 -4.73 -3.39
N HIS A 93 6.09 -4.65 -2.76
CA HIS A 93 6.34 -5.19 -1.44
C HIS A 93 6.63 -4.02 -0.50
N ILE A 94 5.84 -3.88 0.54
CA ILE A 94 5.96 -2.79 1.49
C ILE A 94 6.40 -3.37 2.82
N SER A 95 7.45 -2.81 3.42
CA SER A 95 7.92 -3.22 4.73
C SER A 95 8.15 -2.02 5.62
N CYS A 96 7.81 -2.18 6.89
CA CYS A 96 8.07 -1.17 7.92
C CYS A 96 9.01 -1.79 8.94
N THR A 97 10.12 -1.11 9.22
CA THR A 97 11.11 -1.57 10.19
C THR A 97 11.23 -0.54 11.30
N PRO A 98 11.01 -0.92 12.55
CA PRO A 98 11.17 0.04 13.66
C PRO A 98 12.65 0.44 13.80
N ILE A 99 12.88 1.73 13.95
CA ILE A 99 14.21 2.28 14.26
C ILE A 99 14.31 2.48 15.78
N ASP A 100 13.28 3.11 16.35
CA ASP A 100 13.13 3.28 17.79
C ASP A 100 11.64 3.43 18.12
N ALA A 101 11.31 3.81 19.34
CA ALA A 101 9.93 3.91 19.80
C ALA A 101 9.12 5.01 19.10
N THR A 102 9.79 5.94 18.42
CA THR A 102 9.15 7.12 17.82
C THR A 102 9.41 7.26 16.33
N SER A 103 10.12 6.32 15.72
CA SER A 103 10.40 6.37 14.28
C SER A 103 10.50 4.98 13.67
N CYS A 104 10.26 4.91 12.38
CA CYS A 104 10.40 3.68 11.62
C CYS A 104 10.87 3.99 10.20
N ARG A 105 11.32 2.94 9.53
CA ARG A 105 11.72 3.00 8.12
C ARG A 105 10.67 2.27 7.29
N VAL A 106 10.13 2.95 6.29
CA VAL A 106 9.21 2.36 5.32
C VAL A 106 9.95 2.14 4.03
N GLN A 107 9.90 0.94 3.51
CA GLN A 107 10.53 0.58 2.25
C GLN A 107 9.48 0.01 1.31
N TYR A 108 9.51 0.48 0.07
CA TYR A 108 8.60 0.08 -0.99
C TYR A 108 9.42 -0.44 -2.17
N GLY A 109 9.05 -1.60 -2.68
CA GLY A 109 9.83 -2.11 -3.82
C GLY A 109 9.39 -3.44 -4.38
#